data_6b1f6c4d0cc9a87a094b8f4ade47bedf
#
_entry.id   6b1f6c4d0cc9a87a094b8f4ade47bedf
#
_cell.length_a   1.000
_cell.length_b   1.000
_cell.length_c   1.000
_cell.angle_alpha   90.00
_cell.angle_beta   90.00
_cell.angle_gamma   90.00
#
_symmetry.space_group_name_H-M   'P 1'
#
loop_
_entity.id
_entity.type
_entity.pdbx_description
1 polymer ?
#
loop_
_entity_poly.entity_id
_entity_poly.type
_entity_poly.pdbx_seq_one_letter_code
_entity_poly.pdbx_strand_id
1 'polypeptide(L)'
;MVTRLSGEDGFVNDDIRVRYTRFSRGGVGLLVLEAMAVHSAKSGPLLRISSDDFVPGLSDLRARCHDAGPGKVIPQIIHFLKISRSGWRQTVDLLSLDDLDAIVDAYGAAAARARACGFDGVELHMAHAYTLSSFLSALNRRKDDYGGSLENRLRLPLRVVERVRREIGHDFTLGVRFVGDETIRNGYTTVDASLIAVRLARAGVDYISLSAGGKFEDARVIAGEPLYPYTGYSGDRCMPGSHYPDGANLYIPKEVRAALRAAGLSTPVIAAGKIGTMALAEEILQTEQGDLIGMARALLADPDLPKKWRAGKEEQVVRCVYGNVCKSLDENFRRVDCTLWPKKLGQAPESTDEIAPRWAENGPNLRAGTKSGAVVLQWDRATDNEGIYGYQVFRGEQGGVLVHRASVRGVSTRYEDARVLGGEKYRYAVRPYDLAGNRGAMSESIVVDVR
;
A
#
# COMPACT_ATOMS: atom_id res chain seq x y z
N MET A 1 -2.63 -4.85 0.47
CA MET A 1 -1.29 -5.43 0.22
C MET A 1 -1.30 -6.82 0.80
N VAL A 2 -0.93 -7.82 0.03
CA VAL A 2 -0.86 -9.21 0.49
C VAL A 2 0.21 -9.34 1.58
N THR A 3 -0.08 -10.10 2.63
CA THR A 3 0.83 -10.24 3.78
C THR A 3 1.70 -11.49 3.71
N ARG A 4 1.31 -12.47 2.92
CA ARG A 4 1.95 -13.81 2.85
C ARG A 4 1.98 -14.52 4.21
N LEU A 5 1.04 -14.20 5.09
CA LEU A 5 0.92 -14.80 6.43
C LEU A 5 0.05 -16.05 6.45
N SER A 6 -0.94 -16.16 5.54
CA SER A 6 -1.70 -17.40 5.39
C SER A 6 -0.78 -18.54 4.94
N GLY A 7 -1.16 -19.78 5.22
CA GLY A 7 -0.54 -20.94 4.58
C GLY A 7 -0.85 -21.00 3.08
N GLU A 8 -0.23 -21.97 2.37
CA GLU A 8 -0.58 -22.26 0.97
C GLU A 8 -2.01 -22.78 0.81
N ASP A 9 -2.62 -23.24 1.89
CA ASP A 9 -4.02 -23.64 2.00
C ASP A 9 -5.00 -22.46 1.93
N GLY A 10 -4.53 -21.25 2.26
CA GLY A 10 -5.30 -20.01 2.19
C GLY A 10 -6.26 -19.77 3.37
N PHE A 11 -6.16 -20.55 4.44
CA PHE A 11 -6.96 -20.36 5.65
C PHE A 11 -6.43 -19.22 6.53
N VAL A 12 -7.35 -18.66 7.33
CA VAL A 12 -7.00 -17.70 8.38
C VAL A 12 -6.27 -18.43 9.51
N ASN A 13 -5.07 -17.97 9.84
CA ASN A 13 -4.26 -18.44 10.95
C ASN A 13 -4.04 -17.33 11.99
N ASP A 14 -3.30 -17.60 13.05
CA ASP A 14 -3.10 -16.65 14.15
C ASP A 14 -2.27 -15.43 13.71
N ASP A 15 -1.33 -15.59 12.82
CA ASP A 15 -0.57 -14.45 12.27
C ASP A 15 -1.47 -13.45 11.53
N ILE A 16 -2.42 -13.95 10.75
CA ILE A 16 -3.45 -13.13 10.07
C ILE A 16 -4.33 -12.42 11.11
N ARG A 17 -4.79 -13.15 12.13
CA ARG A 17 -5.63 -12.58 13.21
C ARG A 17 -4.90 -11.45 13.92
N VAL A 18 -3.70 -11.71 14.38
CA VAL A 18 -2.87 -10.72 15.08
C VAL A 18 -2.63 -9.48 14.21
N ARG A 19 -2.27 -9.67 12.94
CA ARG A 19 -1.98 -8.58 12.02
C ARG A 19 -3.19 -7.65 11.82
N TYR A 20 -4.36 -8.19 11.50
CA TYR A 20 -5.52 -7.38 11.17
C TYR A 20 -6.21 -6.80 12.40
N THR A 21 -6.26 -7.55 13.50
CA THR A 21 -6.72 -7.02 14.81
C THR A 21 -5.86 -5.82 15.24
N ARG A 22 -4.55 -5.89 15.00
CA ARG A 22 -3.63 -4.79 15.33
C ARG A 22 -3.93 -3.52 14.52
N PHE A 23 -4.25 -3.64 13.23
CA PHE A 23 -4.67 -2.49 12.42
C PHE A 23 -6.02 -1.93 12.86
N SER A 24 -6.99 -2.79 13.17
CA SER A 24 -8.31 -2.37 13.64
C SER A 24 -8.19 -1.60 14.95
N ARG A 25 -7.40 -2.12 15.93
CA ARG A 25 -7.10 -1.45 17.19
C ARG A 25 -6.43 -0.09 16.99
N GLY A 26 -5.62 0.07 15.94
CA GLY A 26 -4.99 1.33 15.55
C GLY A 26 -5.96 2.42 15.12
N GLY A 27 -7.25 2.11 14.96
CA GLY A 27 -8.32 3.07 14.77
C GLY A 27 -8.51 3.51 13.33
N VAL A 28 -8.24 2.64 12.35
CA VAL A 28 -8.62 2.88 10.95
C VAL A 28 -10.14 2.96 10.81
N GLY A 29 -10.65 3.83 9.94
CA GLY A 29 -12.09 3.94 9.68
C GLY A 29 -12.61 2.85 8.75
N LEU A 30 -11.78 2.45 7.77
CA LEU A 30 -12.04 1.35 6.85
C LEU A 30 -10.80 0.47 6.76
N LEU A 31 -10.93 -0.81 7.09
CA LEU A 31 -9.91 -1.83 6.97
C LEU A 31 -10.24 -2.74 5.79
N VAL A 32 -9.54 -2.56 4.68
CA VAL A 32 -9.61 -3.47 3.54
C VAL A 32 -8.58 -4.57 3.75
N LEU A 33 -9.06 -5.80 4.02
CA LEU A 33 -8.22 -6.98 4.18
C LEU A 33 -7.50 -7.29 2.86
N GLU A 34 -6.39 -8.02 2.95
CA GLU A 34 -5.63 -8.42 1.75
C GLU A 34 -6.48 -9.20 0.75
N ALA A 35 -6.03 -9.19 -0.50
CA ALA A 35 -6.72 -9.88 -1.58
C ALA A 35 -6.90 -11.38 -1.28
N MET A 36 -8.13 -11.87 -1.40
CA MET A 36 -8.52 -13.26 -1.19
C MET A 36 -8.91 -13.89 -2.52
N ALA A 37 -8.30 -15.03 -2.87
CA ALA A 37 -8.57 -15.69 -4.14
C ALA A 37 -10.00 -16.24 -4.20
N VAL A 38 -10.73 -15.92 -5.29
CA VAL A 38 -12.09 -16.42 -5.55
C VAL A 38 -12.11 -17.82 -6.16
N HIS A 39 -10.94 -18.41 -6.43
CA HIS A 39 -10.76 -19.71 -7.04
C HIS A 39 -9.77 -20.57 -6.25
N SER A 40 -9.77 -21.89 -6.53
CA SER A 40 -8.95 -22.89 -5.83
C SER A 40 -7.51 -23.05 -6.37
N ALA A 41 -7.17 -22.40 -7.49
CA ALA A 41 -5.84 -22.53 -8.09
C ALA A 41 -4.74 -22.10 -7.09
N LYS A 42 -3.63 -22.85 -7.06
CA LYS A 42 -2.50 -22.55 -6.18
C LYS A 42 -1.82 -21.23 -6.59
N SER A 43 -1.51 -20.41 -5.63
CA SER A 43 -0.96 -19.06 -5.81
C SER A 43 0.08 -18.67 -4.76
N GLY A 44 0.64 -19.67 -4.07
CA GLY A 44 1.45 -19.45 -2.86
C GLY A 44 0.59 -19.01 -1.66
N PRO A 45 1.22 -18.54 -0.57
CA PRO A 45 0.54 -18.07 0.62
C PRO A 45 -0.37 -16.87 0.31
N LEU A 46 -1.66 -17.12 0.19
CA LEU A 46 -2.68 -16.11 -0.11
C LEU A 46 -4.02 -16.56 0.48
N LEU A 47 -4.70 -15.67 1.19
CA LEU A 47 -6.05 -15.95 1.69
C LEU A 47 -7.01 -16.31 0.55
N ARG A 48 -7.99 -17.12 0.88
CA ARG A 48 -9.03 -17.58 -0.06
C ARG A 48 -10.42 -17.38 0.49
N ILE A 49 -11.37 -17.26 -0.43
CA ILE A 49 -12.80 -17.21 -0.19
C ILE A 49 -13.54 -18.03 -1.26
N SER A 50 -12.85 -19.03 -1.82
CA SER A 50 -13.31 -19.81 -2.98
C SER A 50 -14.31 -20.92 -2.64
N SER A 51 -14.46 -21.32 -1.37
CA SER A 51 -15.43 -22.30 -0.89
C SER A 51 -15.96 -21.92 0.49
N ASP A 52 -17.02 -22.60 0.93
CA ASP A 52 -17.63 -22.34 2.24
C ASP A 52 -16.74 -22.77 3.42
N ASP A 53 -15.73 -23.63 3.16
CA ASP A 53 -14.76 -24.03 4.17
C ASP A 53 -13.98 -22.85 4.77
N PHE A 54 -13.84 -21.76 4.03
CA PHE A 54 -13.14 -20.55 4.49
C PHE A 54 -14.02 -19.66 5.39
N VAL A 55 -15.35 -19.81 5.35
CA VAL A 55 -16.31 -18.95 6.06
C VAL A 55 -16.07 -18.91 7.57
N PRO A 56 -15.86 -20.03 8.29
CA PRO A 56 -15.67 -19.98 9.74
C PRO A 56 -14.46 -19.14 10.17
N GLY A 57 -13.31 -19.33 9.50
CA GLY A 57 -12.09 -18.58 9.80
C GLY A 57 -12.19 -17.09 9.46
N LEU A 58 -12.85 -16.76 8.36
CA LEU A 58 -13.08 -15.38 7.93
C LEU A 58 -14.08 -14.66 8.84
N SER A 59 -15.14 -15.36 9.32
CA SER A 59 -16.10 -14.81 10.28
C SER A 59 -15.43 -14.50 11.63
N ASP A 60 -14.57 -15.40 12.12
CA ASP A 60 -13.79 -15.18 13.34
C ASP A 60 -12.84 -13.98 13.17
N LEU A 61 -12.13 -13.90 12.07
CA LEU A 61 -11.25 -12.76 11.77
C LEU A 61 -12.01 -11.42 11.78
N ARG A 62 -13.17 -11.38 11.11
CA ARG A 62 -14.02 -10.19 11.08
C ARG A 62 -14.49 -9.81 12.50
N ALA A 63 -14.99 -10.76 13.27
CA ALA A 63 -15.45 -10.51 14.64
C ALA A 63 -14.34 -9.90 15.49
N ARG A 64 -13.14 -10.49 15.48
CA ARG A 64 -11.96 -9.97 16.21
C ARG A 64 -11.54 -8.57 15.77
N CYS A 65 -11.65 -8.26 14.49
CA CYS A 65 -11.37 -6.91 14.02
C CYS A 65 -12.40 -5.90 14.51
N HIS A 66 -13.68 -6.23 14.51
CA HIS A 66 -14.75 -5.37 15.06
C HIS A 66 -14.61 -5.19 16.58
N ASP A 67 -14.28 -6.25 17.33
CA ASP A 67 -14.05 -6.15 18.78
C ASP A 67 -12.85 -5.27 19.13
N ALA A 68 -11.85 -5.23 18.23
CA ALA A 68 -10.63 -4.47 18.44
C ALA A 68 -10.74 -2.98 18.08
N GLY A 69 -11.69 -2.59 17.23
CA GLY A 69 -11.83 -1.19 16.81
C GLY A 69 -13.13 -0.90 16.05
N PRO A 70 -13.54 0.37 15.99
CA PRO A 70 -14.85 0.78 15.44
C PRO A 70 -14.90 0.83 13.91
N GLY A 71 -13.80 0.54 13.24
CA GLY A 71 -13.69 0.65 11.78
C GLY A 71 -14.49 -0.44 11.06
N LYS A 72 -14.90 -0.14 9.83
CA LYS A 72 -15.52 -1.11 8.93
C LYS A 72 -14.46 -2.06 8.38
N VAL A 73 -14.85 -3.33 8.18
CA VAL A 73 -13.94 -4.40 7.72
C VAL A 73 -14.48 -5.03 6.44
N ILE A 74 -13.70 -4.95 5.37
CA ILE A 74 -14.08 -5.38 4.02
C ILE A 74 -12.99 -6.31 3.46
N PRO A 75 -13.30 -7.52 2.96
CA PRO A 75 -12.35 -8.33 2.22
C PRO A 75 -12.17 -7.77 0.80
N GLN A 76 -10.93 -7.74 0.31
CA GLN A 76 -10.68 -7.56 -1.12
C GLN A 76 -10.69 -8.94 -1.79
N ILE A 77 -11.42 -9.10 -2.90
CA ILE A 77 -11.51 -10.38 -3.63
C ILE A 77 -10.87 -10.27 -5.01
N ILE A 78 -10.16 -11.33 -5.40
CA ILE A 78 -9.29 -11.33 -6.58
C ILE A 78 -9.37 -12.64 -7.36
N HIS A 79 -9.31 -12.51 -8.69
CA HIS A 79 -8.98 -13.60 -9.62
C HIS A 79 -7.66 -13.27 -10.31
N PHE A 80 -6.79 -14.27 -10.48
CA PHE A 80 -5.53 -14.12 -11.23
C PHE A 80 -5.38 -15.22 -12.27
N LEU A 81 -4.69 -14.88 -13.36
CA LEU A 81 -4.38 -15.77 -14.46
C LEU A 81 -3.27 -16.76 -14.04
N LYS A 82 -3.24 -17.91 -14.69
CA LYS A 82 -2.25 -18.95 -14.39
C LYS A 82 -0.84 -18.51 -14.75
N ILE A 83 0.10 -18.81 -13.88
CA ILE A 83 1.53 -18.58 -14.08
C ILE A 83 2.23 -19.91 -13.79
N SER A 84 3.07 -20.39 -14.71
CA SER A 84 3.85 -21.59 -14.50
C SER A 84 5.22 -21.26 -13.90
N ARG A 85 5.86 -22.25 -13.27
CA ARG A 85 7.24 -22.13 -12.78
C ARG A 85 8.27 -21.88 -13.91
N SER A 86 7.94 -22.25 -15.14
CA SER A 86 8.77 -21.97 -16.32
C SER A 86 8.70 -20.53 -16.81
N GLY A 87 7.88 -19.68 -16.16
CA GLY A 87 7.65 -18.30 -16.57
C GLY A 87 6.52 -18.14 -17.61
N TRP A 88 5.89 -19.24 -18.07
CA TRP A 88 4.71 -19.11 -18.92
C TRP A 88 3.57 -18.45 -18.16
N ARG A 89 2.87 -17.55 -18.85
CA ARG A 89 1.72 -16.80 -18.30
C ARG A 89 0.53 -16.92 -19.21
N GLN A 90 -0.61 -17.21 -18.60
CA GLN A 90 -1.88 -17.11 -19.28
C GLN A 90 -2.20 -15.63 -19.54
N THR A 91 -2.55 -15.31 -20.76
CA THR A 91 -3.02 -13.96 -21.14
C THR A 91 -4.54 -13.99 -21.32
N VAL A 92 -5.18 -12.82 -21.36
CA VAL A 92 -6.66 -12.74 -21.46
C VAL A 92 -7.21 -13.34 -22.74
N ASP A 93 -6.45 -13.32 -23.83
CA ASP A 93 -6.82 -13.90 -25.13
C ASP A 93 -6.88 -15.44 -25.12
N LEU A 94 -6.28 -16.11 -24.14
CA LEU A 94 -6.34 -17.56 -23.95
C LEU A 94 -7.59 -18.02 -23.18
N LEU A 95 -8.41 -17.11 -22.68
CA LEU A 95 -9.63 -17.44 -21.95
C LEU A 95 -10.78 -17.65 -22.94
N SER A 96 -11.49 -18.76 -22.81
CA SER A 96 -12.76 -19.02 -23.52
C SER A 96 -13.91 -18.17 -22.93
N LEU A 97 -15.05 -18.12 -23.58
CA LEU A 97 -16.25 -17.49 -23.04
C LEU A 97 -16.73 -18.19 -21.77
N ASP A 98 -16.64 -19.53 -21.72
CA ASP A 98 -16.97 -20.32 -20.53
C ASP A 98 -16.05 -19.99 -19.34
N ASP A 99 -14.76 -19.74 -19.60
CA ASP A 99 -13.85 -19.26 -18.56
C ASP A 99 -14.29 -17.89 -18.02
N LEU A 100 -14.78 -16.99 -18.89
CA LEU A 100 -15.28 -15.68 -18.45
C LEU A 100 -16.54 -15.81 -17.59
N ASP A 101 -17.45 -16.70 -17.95
CA ASP A 101 -18.65 -16.98 -17.17
C ASP A 101 -18.29 -17.58 -15.81
N ALA A 102 -17.36 -18.53 -15.76
CA ALA A 102 -16.85 -19.09 -14.51
C ALA A 102 -16.18 -18.05 -13.61
N ILE A 103 -15.45 -17.09 -14.20
CA ILE A 103 -14.86 -15.98 -13.45
C ILE A 103 -15.96 -15.09 -12.82
N VAL A 104 -16.98 -14.73 -13.60
CA VAL A 104 -18.12 -13.93 -13.12
C VAL A 104 -18.83 -14.62 -11.95
N ASP A 105 -19.10 -15.93 -12.09
CA ASP A 105 -19.75 -16.72 -11.04
C ASP A 105 -18.87 -16.85 -9.78
N ALA A 106 -17.56 -17.04 -9.93
CA ALA A 106 -16.63 -17.12 -8.81
C ALA A 106 -16.62 -15.83 -7.98
N TYR A 107 -16.66 -14.65 -8.62
CA TYR A 107 -16.77 -13.38 -7.91
C TYR A 107 -18.12 -13.24 -7.18
N GLY A 108 -19.23 -13.62 -7.82
CA GLY A 108 -20.55 -13.60 -7.18
C GLY A 108 -20.58 -14.49 -5.94
N ALA A 109 -20.13 -15.74 -6.06
CA ALA A 109 -20.09 -16.69 -4.95
C ALA A 109 -19.17 -16.21 -3.80
N ALA A 110 -18.01 -15.61 -4.13
CA ALA A 110 -17.10 -15.05 -3.14
C ALA A 110 -17.73 -13.86 -2.40
N ALA A 111 -18.45 -12.99 -3.09
CA ALA A 111 -19.16 -11.86 -2.49
C ALA A 111 -20.30 -12.31 -1.58
N ALA A 112 -21.05 -13.35 -1.96
CA ALA A 112 -22.07 -13.98 -1.10
C ALA A 112 -21.45 -14.53 0.18
N ARG A 113 -20.28 -15.19 0.12
CA ARG A 113 -19.54 -15.64 1.31
C ARG A 113 -19.07 -14.49 2.16
N ALA A 114 -18.56 -13.39 1.56
CA ALA A 114 -18.19 -12.21 2.32
C ALA A 114 -19.37 -11.65 3.13
N ARG A 115 -20.57 -11.60 2.53
CA ARG A 115 -21.80 -11.22 3.24
C ARG A 115 -22.16 -12.22 4.33
N ALA A 116 -22.06 -13.53 4.06
CA ALA A 116 -22.34 -14.58 5.04
C ALA A 116 -21.35 -14.55 6.23
N CYS A 117 -20.10 -14.15 6.01
CA CYS A 117 -19.13 -13.91 7.10
C CYS A 117 -19.47 -12.67 7.95
N GLY A 118 -20.43 -11.85 7.54
CA GLY A 118 -20.85 -10.64 8.24
C GLY A 118 -19.89 -9.46 8.06
N PHE A 119 -19.06 -9.43 7.01
CA PHE A 119 -18.28 -8.26 6.66
C PHE A 119 -19.18 -7.04 6.37
N ASP A 120 -18.61 -5.84 6.38
CA ASP A 120 -19.35 -4.60 6.11
C ASP A 120 -19.49 -4.29 4.60
N GLY A 121 -18.82 -5.06 3.75
CA GLY A 121 -18.82 -4.91 2.31
C GLY A 121 -17.80 -5.85 1.66
N VAL A 122 -17.56 -5.64 0.37
CA VAL A 122 -16.55 -6.35 -0.41
C VAL A 122 -15.88 -5.38 -1.39
N GLU A 123 -14.57 -5.52 -1.62
CA GLU A 123 -13.84 -4.74 -2.62
C GLU A 123 -13.37 -5.65 -3.76
N LEU A 124 -13.68 -5.28 -5.01
CA LEU A 124 -13.21 -5.98 -6.20
C LEU A 124 -11.80 -5.50 -6.57
N HIS A 125 -10.87 -6.43 -6.66
CA HIS A 125 -9.52 -6.11 -7.13
C HIS A 125 -9.47 -6.10 -8.65
N MET A 126 -9.42 -4.90 -9.24
CA MET A 126 -9.30 -4.66 -10.68
C MET A 126 -7.99 -3.93 -11.02
N ALA A 127 -6.90 -4.23 -10.28
CA ALA A 127 -5.63 -3.52 -10.41
C ALA A 127 -4.44 -4.48 -10.62
N HIS A 128 -3.26 -3.92 -10.83
CA HIS A 128 -1.94 -4.56 -10.76
C HIS A 128 -1.73 -5.74 -11.73
N ALA A 129 -2.31 -5.66 -12.94
CA ALA A 129 -2.24 -6.67 -14.00
C ALA A 129 -2.79 -8.06 -13.61
N TYR A 130 -3.71 -8.12 -12.62
CA TYR A 130 -4.53 -9.30 -12.39
C TYR A 130 -5.70 -9.36 -13.37
N THR A 131 -6.51 -10.41 -13.33
CA THR A 131 -7.48 -10.72 -14.40
C THR A 131 -8.34 -9.53 -14.82
N LEU A 132 -9.08 -8.91 -13.90
CA LEU A 132 -9.95 -7.78 -14.25
C LEU A 132 -9.16 -6.54 -14.71
N SER A 133 -7.99 -6.29 -14.13
CA SER A 133 -7.09 -5.24 -14.59
C SER A 133 -6.59 -5.49 -16.02
N SER A 134 -6.25 -6.74 -16.33
CA SER A 134 -5.80 -7.13 -17.68
C SER A 134 -6.90 -6.99 -18.73
N PHE A 135 -8.18 -7.20 -18.35
CA PHE A 135 -9.30 -6.91 -19.24
C PHE A 135 -9.48 -5.41 -19.47
N LEU A 136 -9.33 -4.58 -18.44
CA LEU A 136 -9.41 -3.12 -18.56
C LEU A 136 -8.24 -2.51 -19.36
N SER A 137 -7.09 -3.17 -19.35
CA SER A 137 -5.84 -2.68 -19.96
C SER A 137 -6.02 -2.28 -21.42
N ALA A 138 -5.39 -1.15 -21.83
CA ALA A 138 -5.30 -0.78 -23.24
C ALA A 138 -4.50 -1.80 -24.08
N LEU A 139 -3.75 -2.70 -23.43
CA LEU A 139 -3.03 -3.80 -24.08
C LEU A 139 -3.91 -5.03 -24.34
N ASN A 140 -5.15 -5.07 -23.87
CA ASN A 140 -6.10 -6.13 -24.16
C ASN A 140 -6.52 -6.10 -25.64
N ARG A 141 -6.00 -7.02 -26.42
CA ARG A 141 -6.18 -7.14 -27.88
C ARG A 141 -7.07 -8.31 -28.30
N ARG A 142 -7.89 -8.83 -27.37
CA ARG A 142 -8.91 -9.84 -27.75
C ARG A 142 -9.71 -9.37 -28.96
N LYS A 143 -10.06 -10.32 -29.84
CA LYS A 143 -10.77 -10.04 -31.10
C LYS A 143 -12.28 -10.18 -30.99
N ASP A 144 -12.76 -10.60 -29.82
CA ASP A 144 -14.18 -10.69 -29.46
C ASP A 144 -14.66 -9.43 -28.72
N ASP A 145 -15.88 -9.46 -28.23
CA ASP A 145 -16.54 -8.36 -27.50
C ASP A 145 -15.93 -8.05 -26.12
N TYR A 146 -14.78 -8.61 -25.76
CA TYR A 146 -14.11 -8.41 -24.47
C TYR A 146 -12.74 -7.73 -24.61
N GLY A 147 -12.38 -7.23 -25.80
CA GLY A 147 -11.10 -6.55 -26.03
C GLY A 147 -11.15 -5.45 -27.06
N GLY A 148 -10.04 -4.73 -27.23
CA GLY A 148 -9.91 -3.63 -28.18
C GLY A 148 -10.51 -2.32 -27.66
N SER A 149 -11.76 -2.00 -27.98
CA SER A 149 -12.41 -0.76 -27.53
C SER A 149 -12.57 -0.70 -26.00
N LEU A 150 -12.63 0.51 -25.43
CA LEU A 150 -12.86 0.69 -23.98
C LEU A 150 -14.18 0.03 -23.55
N GLU A 151 -15.22 0.13 -24.36
CA GLU A 151 -16.52 -0.51 -24.09
C GLU A 151 -16.38 -2.03 -23.93
N ASN A 152 -15.67 -2.67 -24.86
CA ASN A 152 -15.43 -4.10 -24.81
C ASN A 152 -14.53 -4.49 -23.63
N ARG A 153 -13.50 -3.71 -23.33
CA ARG A 153 -12.60 -3.94 -22.18
C ARG A 153 -13.34 -3.84 -20.85
N LEU A 154 -14.37 -3.01 -20.76
CA LEU A 154 -15.23 -2.85 -19.59
C LEU A 154 -16.27 -3.98 -19.43
N ARG A 155 -16.57 -4.74 -20.46
CA ARG A 155 -17.67 -5.71 -20.45
C ARG A 155 -17.54 -6.75 -19.33
N LEU A 156 -16.37 -7.40 -19.19
CA LEU A 156 -16.17 -8.39 -18.11
C LEU A 156 -16.20 -7.74 -16.72
N PRO A 157 -15.48 -6.66 -16.44
CA PRO A 157 -15.59 -5.93 -15.17
C PRO A 157 -17.02 -5.55 -14.79
N LEU A 158 -17.82 -5.05 -15.73
CA LEU A 158 -19.22 -4.67 -15.46
C LEU A 158 -20.09 -5.91 -15.19
N ARG A 159 -19.93 -7.01 -15.93
CA ARG A 159 -20.61 -8.28 -15.63
C ARG A 159 -20.31 -8.78 -14.22
N VAL A 160 -19.06 -8.65 -13.77
CA VAL A 160 -18.66 -8.99 -12.39
C VAL A 160 -19.37 -8.07 -11.38
N VAL A 161 -19.39 -6.75 -11.61
CA VAL A 161 -20.11 -5.80 -10.74
C VAL A 161 -21.59 -6.16 -10.64
N GLU A 162 -22.26 -6.38 -11.76
CA GLU A 162 -23.68 -6.77 -11.81
C GLU A 162 -23.95 -8.09 -11.09
N ARG A 163 -23.09 -9.10 -11.31
CA ARG A 163 -23.21 -10.42 -10.65
C ARG A 163 -23.03 -10.29 -9.15
N VAL A 164 -22.04 -9.55 -8.70
CA VAL A 164 -21.78 -9.30 -7.29
C VAL A 164 -22.96 -8.53 -6.68
N ARG A 165 -23.45 -7.46 -7.30
CA ARG A 165 -24.62 -6.70 -6.81
C ARG A 165 -25.86 -7.57 -6.65
N ARG A 166 -26.07 -8.50 -7.56
CA ARG A 166 -27.19 -9.45 -7.48
C ARG A 166 -27.11 -10.34 -6.23
N GLU A 167 -25.89 -10.73 -5.85
CA GLU A 167 -25.66 -11.56 -4.65
C GLU A 167 -25.72 -10.78 -3.33
N ILE A 168 -25.17 -9.57 -3.32
CA ILE A 168 -25.03 -8.81 -2.06
C ILE A 168 -26.12 -7.77 -1.85
N GLY A 169 -26.97 -7.47 -2.84
CA GLY A 169 -27.97 -6.40 -2.74
C GLY A 169 -27.35 -5.01 -2.73
N HIS A 170 -28.13 -3.98 -2.36
CA HIS A 170 -27.72 -2.58 -2.31
C HIS A 170 -27.39 -2.10 -0.89
N ASP A 171 -27.73 -2.86 0.12
CA ASP A 171 -27.49 -2.60 1.55
C ASP A 171 -26.09 -3.05 2.03
N PHE A 172 -25.30 -3.66 1.16
CA PHE A 172 -23.96 -4.13 1.44
C PHE A 172 -22.93 -3.39 0.55
N THR A 173 -21.90 -2.83 1.16
CA THR A 173 -20.95 -1.97 0.44
C THR A 173 -20.16 -2.72 -0.63
N LEU A 174 -20.13 -2.21 -1.85
CA LEU A 174 -19.31 -2.69 -2.95
C LEU A 174 -18.26 -1.65 -3.34
N GLY A 175 -17.02 -1.93 -3.01
CA GLY A 175 -15.88 -1.14 -3.46
C GLY A 175 -15.20 -1.72 -4.68
N VAL A 176 -14.46 -0.88 -5.38
CA VAL A 176 -13.58 -1.29 -6.47
C VAL A 176 -12.21 -0.64 -6.30
N ARG A 177 -11.15 -1.44 -6.41
CA ARG A 177 -9.79 -0.94 -6.55
C ARG A 177 -9.30 -1.19 -7.97
N PHE A 178 -9.02 -0.12 -8.73
CA PHE A 178 -8.50 -0.26 -10.09
C PHE A 178 -7.31 0.68 -10.38
N VAL A 179 -6.62 0.43 -11.50
CA VAL A 179 -5.49 1.26 -11.96
C VAL A 179 -6.04 2.52 -12.62
N GLY A 180 -5.63 3.69 -12.17
CA GLY A 180 -6.03 4.96 -12.79
C GLY A 180 -5.05 5.46 -13.86
N ASP A 181 -3.85 4.85 -13.93
CA ASP A 181 -2.86 5.09 -14.97
C ASP A 181 -1.95 3.84 -15.05
N GLU A 182 -1.89 3.20 -16.21
CA GLU A 182 -1.07 2.01 -16.40
C GLU A 182 0.43 2.32 -16.36
N THR A 183 0.81 3.57 -16.61
CA THR A 183 2.20 4.05 -16.60
C THR A 183 3.15 3.24 -17.50
N ILE A 184 2.64 2.70 -18.58
CA ILE A 184 3.37 1.94 -19.60
C ILE A 184 3.09 2.49 -21.01
N ARG A 185 3.97 2.19 -21.95
CA ARG A 185 3.76 2.58 -23.36
C ARG A 185 2.50 1.91 -23.92
N ASN A 186 1.64 2.69 -24.56
CA ASN A 186 0.33 2.26 -25.10
C ASN A 186 -0.68 1.77 -24.03
N GLY A 187 -0.39 1.94 -22.76
CA GLY A 187 -1.35 1.76 -21.69
C GLY A 187 -2.38 2.90 -21.66
N TYR A 188 -3.47 2.70 -20.92
CA TYR A 188 -4.42 3.79 -20.69
C TYR A 188 -3.92 4.75 -19.59
N THR A 189 -4.43 5.96 -19.64
CA THR A 189 -4.13 7.04 -18.70
C THR A 189 -5.37 7.42 -17.87
N THR A 190 -5.27 8.47 -17.07
CA THR A 190 -6.38 9.03 -16.30
C THR A 190 -7.60 9.42 -17.16
N VAL A 191 -7.43 9.65 -18.45
CA VAL A 191 -8.54 9.92 -19.38
C VAL A 191 -9.48 8.71 -19.48
N ASP A 192 -8.94 7.52 -19.82
CA ASP A 192 -9.73 6.29 -19.84
C ASP A 192 -10.20 5.93 -18.41
N ALA A 193 -9.34 6.08 -17.41
CA ALA A 193 -9.69 5.79 -16.02
C ALA A 193 -10.89 6.59 -15.52
N SER A 194 -11.03 7.84 -15.94
CA SER A 194 -12.17 8.70 -15.63
C SER A 194 -13.46 8.13 -16.23
N LEU A 195 -13.41 7.67 -17.47
CA LEU A 195 -14.56 7.02 -18.12
C LEU A 195 -14.90 5.68 -17.44
N ILE A 196 -13.89 4.88 -17.12
CA ILE A 196 -14.05 3.62 -16.37
C ILE A 196 -14.75 3.89 -15.03
N ALA A 197 -14.28 4.88 -14.27
CA ALA A 197 -14.85 5.24 -12.97
C ALA A 197 -16.32 5.62 -13.07
N VAL A 198 -16.69 6.47 -14.04
CA VAL A 198 -18.08 6.87 -14.29
C VAL A 198 -18.96 5.65 -14.61
N ARG A 199 -18.47 4.71 -15.43
CA ARG A 199 -19.22 3.49 -15.78
C ARG A 199 -19.38 2.56 -14.58
N LEU A 200 -18.33 2.37 -13.75
CA LEU A 200 -18.40 1.56 -12.52
C LEU A 200 -19.35 2.19 -11.49
N ALA A 201 -19.29 3.49 -11.29
CA ALA A 201 -20.19 4.20 -10.38
C ALA A 201 -21.66 4.07 -10.80
N ARG A 202 -21.97 4.22 -12.09
CA ARG A 202 -23.31 4.01 -12.65
C ARG A 202 -23.79 2.56 -12.54
N ALA A 203 -22.87 1.59 -12.51
CA ALA A 203 -23.17 0.18 -12.28
C ALA A 203 -23.43 -0.14 -10.78
N GLY A 204 -23.38 0.86 -9.90
CA GLY A 204 -23.71 0.71 -8.49
C GLY A 204 -22.51 0.39 -7.58
N VAL A 205 -21.29 0.82 -7.94
CA VAL A 205 -20.14 0.78 -7.06
C VAL A 205 -20.23 1.92 -6.05
N ASP A 206 -20.06 1.62 -4.75
CA ASP A 206 -20.25 2.57 -3.66
C ASP A 206 -19.01 3.44 -3.40
N TYR A 207 -17.80 2.91 -3.64
CA TYR A 207 -16.57 3.69 -3.58
C TYR A 207 -15.52 3.19 -4.56
N ILE A 208 -14.60 4.07 -4.93
CA ILE A 208 -13.50 3.79 -5.86
C ILE A 208 -12.17 4.03 -5.17
N SER A 209 -11.32 3.01 -5.11
CA SER A 209 -9.94 3.08 -4.64
C SER A 209 -8.99 3.04 -5.83
N LEU A 210 -8.09 4.01 -5.92
CA LEU A 210 -7.22 4.15 -7.08
C LEU A 210 -5.78 3.69 -6.81
N SER A 211 -5.20 3.05 -7.82
CA SER A 211 -3.80 2.65 -7.86
C SER A 211 -3.14 3.15 -9.15
N ALA A 212 -1.83 2.99 -9.27
CA ALA A 212 -1.07 3.32 -10.46
C ALA A 212 -0.18 2.16 -10.87
N GLY A 213 -0.02 1.94 -12.15
CA GLY A 213 0.87 0.92 -12.69
C GLY A 213 0.52 -0.50 -12.29
N GLY A 214 1.35 -1.43 -12.69
CA GLY A 214 1.19 -2.85 -12.40
C GLY A 214 2.34 -3.66 -12.97
N LYS A 215 2.33 -4.97 -12.70
CA LYS A 215 3.28 -5.90 -13.31
C LYS A 215 2.70 -6.40 -14.62
N PHE A 216 3.05 -5.72 -15.71
CA PHE A 216 2.74 -6.21 -17.05
C PHE A 216 3.91 -7.08 -17.53
N GLU A 217 3.63 -8.30 -17.89
CA GLU A 217 4.60 -9.35 -18.13
C GLU A 217 5.42 -9.15 -19.39
N ASP A 218 4.85 -8.50 -20.38
CA ASP A 218 5.48 -8.10 -21.64
C ASP A 218 6.23 -6.77 -21.53
N ALA A 219 6.17 -6.13 -20.39
CA ALA A 219 6.84 -4.90 -20.08
C ALA A 219 8.36 -5.15 -19.97
N ARG A 220 9.14 -4.59 -20.88
CA ARG A 220 10.60 -4.76 -20.95
C ARG A 220 11.33 -3.45 -20.69
N VAL A 221 12.41 -3.54 -19.92
CA VAL A 221 13.37 -2.44 -19.83
C VAL A 221 14.05 -2.25 -21.19
N ILE A 222 14.00 -1.05 -21.74
CA ILE A 222 14.65 -0.69 -23.01
C ILE A 222 15.87 0.16 -22.66
N ALA A 223 17.06 -0.29 -23.11
CA ALA A 223 18.29 0.43 -22.86
C ALA A 223 18.24 1.84 -23.46
N GLY A 224 18.64 2.85 -22.69
CA GLY A 224 18.62 4.25 -23.10
C GLY A 224 17.28 4.97 -22.96
N GLU A 225 16.20 4.28 -22.59
CA GLU A 225 14.94 4.93 -22.25
C GLU A 225 14.83 5.15 -20.73
N PRO A 226 14.15 6.23 -20.27
CA PRO A 226 13.89 6.42 -18.85
C PRO A 226 13.04 5.29 -18.32
N LEU A 227 13.33 4.82 -17.10
CA LEU A 227 12.63 3.70 -16.49
C LEU A 227 11.14 3.99 -16.28
N TYR A 228 10.78 5.23 -16.16
CA TYR A 228 9.42 5.71 -15.93
C TYR A 228 9.17 6.97 -16.81
N PRO A 229 7.97 7.13 -17.37
CA PRO A 229 6.79 6.25 -17.33
C PRO A 229 6.75 5.17 -18.43
N TYR A 230 7.74 5.05 -19.29
CA TYR A 230 7.65 4.41 -20.60
C TYR A 230 8.48 3.14 -20.78
N THR A 231 9.02 2.59 -19.72
CA THR A 231 9.92 1.44 -19.82
C THR A 231 9.30 0.14 -19.36
N GLY A 232 8.15 -0.17 -19.80
CA GLY A 232 7.68 -1.51 -19.64
C GLY A 232 7.23 -1.89 -18.22
N TYR A 233 8.10 -1.99 -17.25
CA TYR A 233 7.73 -2.40 -15.90
C TYR A 233 7.28 -1.21 -15.04
N SER A 234 5.98 -1.07 -14.82
CA SER A 234 5.39 0.00 -14.02
C SER A 234 5.16 -0.35 -12.54
N GLY A 235 5.67 -1.49 -12.08
CA GLY A 235 5.47 -1.99 -10.71
C GLY A 235 5.93 -1.05 -9.61
N ASP A 236 6.84 -0.15 -9.88
CA ASP A 236 7.26 0.87 -8.93
C ASP A 236 6.20 1.94 -8.66
N ARG A 237 5.27 2.15 -9.59
CA ARG A 237 4.18 3.13 -9.43
C ARG A 237 3.09 2.64 -8.49
N CYS A 238 2.83 1.34 -8.41
CA CYS A 238 1.85 0.80 -7.46
C CYS A 238 2.33 0.90 -6.00
N MET A 239 3.65 0.94 -5.80
CA MET A 239 4.29 1.11 -4.49
C MET A 239 5.50 2.07 -4.60
N PRO A 240 5.27 3.39 -4.78
CA PRO A 240 6.34 4.35 -5.01
C PRO A 240 7.41 4.28 -3.93
N GLY A 241 8.67 4.08 -4.32
CA GLY A 241 9.82 3.99 -3.42
C GLY A 241 10.25 5.36 -2.86
N SER A 242 11.35 5.37 -2.10
CA SER A 242 11.85 6.59 -1.46
C SER A 242 12.25 7.69 -2.44
N HIS A 243 12.60 7.34 -3.67
CA HIS A 243 12.99 8.27 -4.73
C HIS A 243 11.83 9.04 -5.38
N TYR A 244 10.58 8.56 -5.20
CA TYR A 244 9.41 9.31 -5.64
C TYR A 244 9.03 10.40 -4.63
N PRO A 245 8.42 11.51 -5.06
CA PRO A 245 7.85 12.50 -4.14
C PRO A 245 6.70 11.90 -3.32
N ASP A 246 6.39 12.50 -2.18
CA ASP A 246 5.18 12.19 -1.43
C ASP A 246 3.97 12.57 -2.28
N GLY A 247 2.90 11.78 -2.20
CA GLY A 247 1.73 12.00 -3.05
C GLY A 247 1.95 11.75 -4.55
N ALA A 248 2.96 10.95 -4.95
CA ALA A 248 3.36 10.75 -6.35
C ALA A 248 2.22 10.35 -7.33
N ASN A 249 1.11 9.83 -6.82
CA ASN A 249 -0.02 9.36 -7.63
C ASN A 249 -1.28 10.23 -7.46
N LEU A 250 -1.21 11.39 -6.81
CA LEU A 250 -2.38 12.22 -6.48
C LEU A 250 -3.08 12.83 -7.71
N TYR A 251 -2.39 12.99 -8.81
CA TYR A 251 -3.01 13.43 -10.07
C TYR A 251 -4.16 12.48 -10.50
N ILE A 252 -4.04 11.18 -10.21
CA ILE A 252 -5.04 10.16 -10.57
C ILE A 252 -6.38 10.37 -9.84
N PRO A 253 -6.44 10.33 -8.49
CA PRO A 253 -7.70 10.53 -7.78
C PRO A 253 -8.30 11.92 -8.04
N LYS A 254 -7.48 12.95 -8.20
CA LYS A 254 -7.92 14.29 -8.54
C LYS A 254 -8.72 14.32 -9.86
N GLU A 255 -8.18 13.76 -10.94
CA GLU A 255 -8.83 13.74 -12.25
C GLU A 255 -10.07 12.83 -12.25
N VAL A 256 -9.98 11.63 -11.67
CA VAL A 256 -11.11 10.70 -11.59
C VAL A 256 -12.26 11.28 -10.77
N ARG A 257 -11.97 11.91 -9.62
CA ARG A 257 -12.98 12.57 -8.80
C ARG A 257 -13.67 13.71 -9.56
N ALA A 258 -12.89 14.54 -10.23
CA ALA A 258 -13.43 15.62 -11.05
C ALA A 258 -14.39 15.11 -12.13
N ALA A 259 -14.03 14.01 -12.81
CA ALA A 259 -14.88 13.40 -13.83
C ALA A 259 -16.17 12.82 -13.25
N LEU A 260 -16.12 12.17 -12.08
CA LEU A 260 -17.33 11.70 -11.38
C LEU A 260 -18.26 12.86 -11.03
N ARG A 261 -17.73 13.96 -10.47
CA ARG A 261 -18.53 15.15 -10.12
C ARG A 261 -19.13 15.81 -11.35
N ALA A 262 -18.37 15.92 -12.45
CA ALA A 262 -18.87 16.43 -13.74
C ALA A 262 -19.98 15.55 -14.33
N ALA A 263 -19.96 14.24 -14.03
CA ALA A 263 -21.02 13.29 -14.43
C ALA A 263 -22.22 13.25 -13.47
N GLY A 264 -22.27 14.13 -12.44
CA GLY A 264 -23.33 14.20 -11.43
C GLY A 264 -23.29 13.05 -10.41
N LEU A 265 -22.14 12.40 -10.24
CA LEU A 265 -21.97 11.25 -9.35
C LEU A 265 -21.23 11.65 -8.08
N SER A 266 -21.74 11.20 -6.91
CA SER A 266 -21.16 11.47 -5.59
C SER A 266 -20.26 10.33 -5.08
N THR A 267 -20.04 9.28 -5.87
CA THR A 267 -19.21 8.12 -5.48
C THR A 267 -17.86 8.56 -4.93
N PRO A 268 -17.51 8.20 -3.67
CA PRO A 268 -16.27 8.61 -3.05
C PRO A 268 -15.04 7.99 -3.71
N VAL A 269 -13.96 8.77 -3.74
CA VAL A 269 -12.67 8.36 -4.29
C VAL A 269 -11.63 8.28 -3.17
N ILE A 270 -10.98 7.12 -3.02
CA ILE A 270 -9.87 6.91 -2.09
C ILE A 270 -8.57 7.27 -2.79
N ALA A 271 -7.91 8.32 -2.29
CA ALA A 271 -6.57 8.71 -2.72
C ALA A 271 -5.51 7.87 -2.00
N ALA A 272 -4.54 7.33 -2.74
CA ALA A 272 -3.46 6.54 -2.18
C ALA A 272 -2.15 6.78 -2.94
N GLY A 273 -1.03 6.48 -2.29
CA GLY A 273 0.29 6.56 -2.92
C GLY A 273 1.25 7.48 -2.16
N LYS A 274 1.98 6.89 -1.20
CA LYS A 274 2.99 7.59 -0.41
C LYS A 274 2.46 8.80 0.37
N ILE A 275 1.30 8.63 1.00
CA ILE A 275 0.71 9.56 1.96
C ILE A 275 1.17 9.10 3.35
N GLY A 276 2.00 9.89 4.03
CA GLY A 276 2.63 9.48 5.29
C GLY A 276 2.63 10.57 6.37
N THR A 277 2.01 11.73 6.11
CA THR A 277 1.89 12.84 7.05
C THR A 277 0.44 13.29 7.16
N MET A 278 0.05 13.80 8.33
CA MET A 278 -1.28 14.36 8.54
C MET A 278 -1.50 15.59 7.65
N ALA A 279 -0.50 16.45 7.55
CA ALA A 279 -0.57 17.66 6.72
C ALA A 279 -0.91 17.33 5.24
N LEU A 280 -0.23 16.34 4.65
CA LEU A 280 -0.53 15.92 3.27
C LEU A 280 -1.93 15.28 3.16
N ALA A 281 -2.33 14.49 4.16
CA ALA A 281 -3.66 13.88 4.16
C ALA A 281 -4.78 14.94 4.21
N GLU A 282 -4.63 15.94 5.08
CA GLU A 282 -5.56 17.07 5.18
C GLU A 282 -5.56 17.92 3.90
N GLU A 283 -4.40 18.22 3.34
CA GLU A 283 -4.28 18.95 2.07
C GLU A 283 -5.07 18.26 0.94
N ILE A 284 -4.93 16.95 0.81
CA ILE A 284 -5.65 16.16 -0.21
C ILE A 284 -7.16 16.32 -0.06
N LEU A 285 -7.67 16.25 1.17
CA LEU A 285 -9.10 16.36 1.44
C LEU A 285 -9.60 17.80 1.22
N GLN A 286 -8.88 18.80 1.72
CA GLN A 286 -9.24 20.23 1.59
C GLN A 286 -9.18 20.73 0.15
N THR A 287 -8.22 20.22 -0.64
CA THR A 287 -8.07 20.58 -2.06
C THR A 287 -8.84 19.65 -3.00
N GLU A 288 -9.71 18.82 -2.44
CA GLU A 288 -10.62 17.94 -3.19
C GLU A 288 -9.92 16.95 -4.14
N GLN A 289 -8.69 16.55 -3.84
CA GLN A 289 -7.95 15.57 -4.63
C GLN A 289 -8.39 14.12 -4.34
N GLY A 290 -9.18 13.91 -3.30
CA GLY A 290 -9.78 12.65 -2.90
C GLY A 290 -10.83 12.90 -1.83
N ASP A 291 -11.68 11.93 -1.57
CA ASP A 291 -12.71 11.98 -0.51
C ASP A 291 -12.27 11.20 0.73
N LEU A 292 -11.37 10.24 0.57
CA LEU A 292 -10.81 9.40 1.62
C LEU A 292 -9.32 9.16 1.37
N ILE A 293 -8.58 8.86 2.44
CA ILE A 293 -7.14 8.61 2.39
C ILE A 293 -6.85 7.11 2.58
N GLY A 294 -6.20 6.51 1.58
CA GLY A 294 -5.76 5.11 1.60
C GLY A 294 -4.28 4.97 1.94
N MET A 295 -3.97 4.20 2.97
CA MET A 295 -2.60 3.95 3.42
C MET A 295 -2.37 2.45 3.61
N ALA A 296 -1.22 1.92 3.13
CA ALA A 296 -0.79 0.56 3.41
C ALA A 296 0.56 0.56 4.16
N ARG A 297 1.63 1.02 3.51
CA ARG A 297 2.98 0.97 4.10
C ARG A 297 3.16 1.87 5.31
N ALA A 298 2.47 3.01 5.37
CA ALA A 298 2.49 3.88 6.55
C ALA A 298 1.87 3.17 7.75
N LEU A 299 0.71 2.51 7.57
CA LEU A 299 0.07 1.70 8.62
C LEU A 299 0.86 0.43 8.94
N LEU A 300 1.53 -0.19 7.96
CA LEU A 300 2.43 -1.32 8.25
C LEU A 300 3.60 -0.88 9.15
N ALA A 301 4.16 0.31 8.93
CA ALA A 301 5.22 0.84 9.77
C ALA A 301 4.71 1.20 11.18
N ASP A 302 3.54 1.83 11.26
CA ASP A 302 2.89 2.24 12.50
C ASP A 302 1.38 1.99 12.45
N PRO A 303 0.90 0.85 12.96
CA PRO A 303 -0.53 0.56 13.03
C PRO A 303 -1.35 1.55 13.83
N ASP A 304 -0.74 2.25 14.81
CA ASP A 304 -1.39 3.26 15.64
C ASP A 304 -1.40 4.67 15.02
N LEU A 305 -0.89 4.83 13.81
CA LEU A 305 -0.84 6.11 13.13
C LEU A 305 -2.16 6.91 13.20
N PRO A 306 -3.36 6.32 12.93
CA PRO A 306 -4.60 7.07 13.02
C PRO A 306 -4.96 7.52 14.46
N LYS A 307 -4.63 6.73 15.47
CA LYS A 307 -4.80 7.13 16.88
C LYS A 307 -3.86 8.27 17.25
N LYS A 308 -2.59 8.16 16.86
CA LYS A 308 -1.59 9.19 17.12
C LYS A 308 -1.96 10.51 16.47
N TRP A 309 -2.45 10.49 15.23
CA TRP A 309 -2.93 11.70 14.55
C TRP A 309 -4.12 12.33 15.27
N ARG A 310 -5.14 11.53 15.64
CA ARG A 310 -6.30 12.04 16.40
C ARG A 310 -5.95 12.62 17.76
N ALA A 311 -4.89 12.10 18.39
CA ALA A 311 -4.38 12.59 19.67
C ALA A 311 -3.42 13.79 19.54
N GLY A 312 -3.16 14.29 18.33
CA GLY A 312 -2.16 15.35 18.09
C GLY A 312 -0.71 14.92 18.34
N LYS A 313 -0.45 13.61 18.32
CA LYS A 313 0.87 13.01 18.59
C LYS A 313 1.58 12.58 17.29
N GLU A 314 1.52 13.40 16.24
CA GLU A 314 2.13 13.08 14.94
C GLU A 314 3.63 12.85 15.04
N GLU A 315 4.32 13.54 15.95
CA GLU A 315 5.75 13.38 16.19
C GLU A 315 6.11 11.97 16.71
N GLN A 316 5.16 11.22 17.30
CA GLN A 316 5.34 9.85 17.78
C GLN A 316 5.08 8.79 16.68
N VAL A 317 4.68 9.19 15.47
CA VAL A 317 4.44 8.25 14.38
C VAL A 317 5.76 7.68 13.86
N VAL A 318 5.86 6.36 13.80
CA VAL A 318 6.97 5.65 13.14
C VAL A 318 6.76 5.75 11.62
N ARG A 319 7.44 6.69 10.99
CA ARG A 319 7.26 6.98 9.56
C ARG A 319 7.90 5.92 8.67
N CYS A 320 7.12 5.42 7.72
CA CYS A 320 7.64 4.54 6.67
C CYS A 320 8.77 5.23 5.89
N VAL A 321 9.87 4.52 5.68
CA VAL A 321 11.02 5.01 4.89
C VAL A 321 10.92 4.70 3.40
N TYR A 322 9.84 4.04 2.98
CA TYR A 322 9.56 3.67 1.59
C TYR A 322 10.69 2.93 0.87
N GLY A 323 11.50 2.17 1.62
CA GLY A 323 12.58 1.33 1.08
C GLY A 323 12.10 0.08 0.34
N ASN A 324 10.79 -0.18 0.32
CA ASN A 324 10.11 -1.26 -0.42
C ASN A 324 10.59 -2.69 -0.14
N VAL A 325 11.22 -2.95 1.00
CA VAL A 325 11.57 -4.32 1.42
C VAL A 325 10.29 -5.17 1.58
N CYS A 326 9.21 -4.60 2.10
CA CYS A 326 7.90 -5.27 2.18
C CYS A 326 7.35 -5.68 0.80
N LYS A 327 7.59 -4.89 -0.26
CA LYS A 327 7.26 -5.25 -1.65
C LYS A 327 8.09 -6.45 -2.10
N SER A 328 9.40 -6.40 -1.88
CA SER A 328 10.29 -7.50 -2.24
C SER A 328 9.95 -8.80 -1.51
N LEU A 329 9.55 -8.74 -0.23
CA LEU A 329 9.08 -9.91 0.50
C LEU A 329 7.82 -10.52 -0.13
N ASP A 330 6.81 -9.69 -0.47
CA ASP A 330 5.60 -10.16 -1.16
C ASP A 330 5.91 -10.80 -2.52
N GLU A 331 6.76 -10.17 -3.32
CA GLU A 331 7.16 -10.66 -4.65
C GLU A 331 7.91 -12.01 -4.59
N ASN A 332 8.59 -12.27 -3.49
CA ASN A 332 9.30 -13.54 -3.24
C ASN A 332 8.49 -14.53 -2.39
N PHE A 333 7.18 -14.35 -2.26
CA PHE A 333 6.27 -15.22 -1.49
C PHE A 333 6.72 -15.41 -0.04
N ARG A 334 7.34 -14.38 0.55
CA ARG A 334 7.83 -14.38 1.92
C ARG A 334 6.93 -13.54 2.80
N ARG A 335 6.81 -13.91 4.07
CA ARG A 335 6.11 -13.14 5.10
C ARG A 335 6.46 -11.66 5.00
N VAL A 336 5.43 -10.81 4.87
CA VAL A 336 5.58 -9.37 4.72
C VAL A 336 5.63 -8.72 6.10
N ASP A 337 6.83 -8.34 6.51
CA ASP A 337 7.08 -7.60 7.74
C ASP A 337 7.72 -6.24 7.45
N CYS A 338 7.54 -5.29 8.36
CA CYS A 338 8.21 -4.00 8.25
C CYS A 338 9.65 -4.10 8.75
N THR A 339 10.59 -3.54 8.01
CA THR A 339 11.99 -3.47 8.43
C THR A 339 12.23 -2.60 9.66
N LEU A 340 11.26 -1.78 10.01
CA LEU A 340 11.30 -0.94 11.20
C LEU A 340 10.87 -1.69 12.46
N TRP A 341 10.29 -2.89 12.33
CA TRP A 341 9.92 -3.70 13.49
C TRP A 341 11.12 -4.44 14.09
N PRO A 342 11.09 -4.74 15.40
CA PRO A 342 12.09 -5.62 16.01
C PRO A 342 12.09 -6.99 15.36
N LYS A 343 13.25 -7.52 15.02
CA LYS A 343 13.40 -8.78 14.26
C LYS A 343 12.71 -9.99 14.89
N LYS A 344 12.53 -10.00 16.23
CA LYS A 344 11.96 -11.14 16.96
C LYS A 344 10.45 -11.10 17.10
N LEU A 345 9.79 -9.95 16.88
CA LEU A 345 8.36 -9.81 17.19
C LEU A 345 7.45 -10.24 16.04
N GLY A 346 7.89 -10.14 14.78
CA GLY A 346 7.07 -10.46 13.61
C GLY A 346 5.79 -9.63 13.47
N GLN A 347 5.63 -8.61 14.30
CA GLN A 347 4.52 -7.66 14.32
C GLN A 347 5.01 -6.28 14.74
N ALA A 348 4.19 -5.26 14.50
CA ALA A 348 4.47 -3.92 15.00
C ALA A 348 4.53 -3.96 16.54
N PRO A 349 5.53 -3.33 17.12
CA PRO A 349 5.64 -3.27 18.57
C PRO A 349 4.45 -2.53 19.19
N GLU A 350 4.01 -3.02 20.33
CA GLU A 350 3.09 -2.32 21.22
C GLU A 350 3.88 -1.96 22.49
N SER A 351 3.87 -0.70 22.86
CA SER A 351 4.40 -0.25 24.14
C SER A 351 3.45 0.81 24.70
N THR A 352 3.24 0.77 26.01
CA THR A 352 2.55 1.80 26.77
C THR A 352 3.51 2.78 27.41
N ASP A 353 4.80 2.66 27.11
CA ASP A 353 5.85 3.51 27.63
C ASP A 353 5.64 4.97 27.18
N GLU A 354 5.70 5.90 28.13
CA GLU A 354 5.63 7.34 27.89
C GLU A 354 6.98 8.05 28.15
N ILE A 355 8.02 7.29 28.52
CA ILE A 355 9.35 7.81 28.84
C ILE A 355 10.16 7.90 27.54
N ALA A 356 10.63 9.10 27.23
CA ALA A 356 11.44 9.30 26.02
C ALA A 356 12.92 8.92 26.24
N PRO A 357 13.58 8.38 25.20
CA PRO A 357 15.03 8.11 25.23
C PRO A 357 15.86 9.33 25.61
N ARG A 358 16.96 9.09 26.31
CA ARG A 358 17.88 10.14 26.76
C ARG A 358 19.30 9.89 26.25
N TRP A 359 19.97 10.94 25.84
CA TRP A 359 21.40 10.93 25.63
C TRP A 359 22.14 10.84 26.97
N ALA A 360 23.36 10.29 26.97
CA ALA A 360 24.27 10.43 28.12
C ALA A 360 24.55 11.90 28.40
N GLU A 361 25.04 12.21 29.60
CA GLU A 361 25.33 13.62 30.05
C GLU A 361 26.21 14.37 29.05
N ASN A 362 27.12 13.68 28.38
CA ASN A 362 28.03 14.26 27.37
C ASN A 362 27.41 14.39 25.97
N GLY A 363 26.09 14.14 25.85
CA GLY A 363 25.37 14.17 24.57
C GLY A 363 25.68 12.99 23.64
N PRO A 364 25.22 13.06 22.38
CA PRO A 364 25.40 11.98 21.38
C PRO A 364 26.81 11.91 20.79
N ASN A 365 27.70 12.87 21.06
CA ASN A 365 29.02 13.00 20.41
C ASN A 365 28.91 12.74 18.88
N LEU A 366 28.00 13.44 18.22
CA LEU A 366 27.76 13.31 16.81
C LEU A 366 29.00 13.71 16.00
N ARG A 367 29.50 12.80 15.20
CA ARG A 367 30.70 12.96 14.36
C ARG A 367 30.35 12.69 12.91
N ALA A 368 30.99 13.42 12.01
CA ALA A 368 30.83 13.21 10.58
C ALA A 368 32.15 13.27 9.84
N GLY A 369 32.21 12.53 8.74
CA GLY A 369 33.31 12.57 7.78
C GLY A 369 32.81 12.26 6.38
N THR A 370 33.67 12.47 5.38
CA THR A 370 33.38 12.10 4.00
C THR A 370 34.18 10.86 3.62
N LYS A 371 33.53 9.91 2.90
CA LYS A 371 34.18 8.72 2.38
C LYS A 371 33.58 8.38 1.02
N SER A 372 34.41 8.31 -0.01
CA SER A 372 34.00 7.94 -1.36
C SER A 372 32.79 8.74 -1.87
N GLY A 373 32.76 10.07 -1.60
CA GLY A 373 31.67 10.95 -2.04
C GLY A 373 30.38 10.85 -1.19
N ALA A 374 30.37 10.08 -0.11
CA ALA A 374 29.27 9.99 0.82
C ALA A 374 29.62 10.63 2.16
N VAL A 375 28.62 11.12 2.89
CA VAL A 375 28.77 11.57 4.28
C VAL A 375 28.51 10.39 5.21
N VAL A 376 29.46 10.13 6.11
CA VAL A 376 29.35 9.09 7.15
C VAL A 376 29.17 9.77 8.49
N LEU A 377 28.07 9.47 9.16
CA LEU A 377 27.76 9.93 10.51
C LEU A 377 27.99 8.80 11.51
N GLN A 378 28.48 9.16 12.70
CA GLN A 378 28.59 8.29 13.87
C GLN A 378 28.18 9.05 15.12
N TRP A 379 27.54 8.37 16.07
CA TRP A 379 27.11 8.95 17.35
C TRP A 379 27.19 7.91 18.48
N ASP A 380 27.13 8.38 19.71
CA ASP A 380 27.09 7.53 20.87
C ASP A 380 25.67 7.05 21.16
N ARG A 381 25.54 5.91 21.83
CA ARG A 381 24.25 5.28 22.10
C ARG A 381 23.45 6.09 23.13
N ALA A 382 22.16 6.30 22.87
CA ALA A 382 21.21 6.76 23.88
C ALA A 382 20.75 5.61 24.78
N THR A 383 20.14 5.93 25.90
CA THR A 383 19.54 4.99 26.86
C THR A 383 18.04 5.21 27.00
N ASP A 384 17.33 4.17 27.40
CA ASP A 384 15.89 4.18 27.60
C ASP A 384 15.49 3.04 28.53
N ASN A 385 14.34 3.14 29.23
CA ASN A 385 13.85 2.14 30.18
C ASN A 385 13.41 0.83 29.48
N GLU A 386 12.80 0.92 28.28
CA GLU A 386 12.42 -0.25 27.46
C GLU A 386 13.42 -0.52 26.33
N GLY A 387 14.35 0.40 26.09
CA GLY A 387 15.42 0.28 25.11
C GLY A 387 15.22 1.12 23.85
N ILE A 388 16.32 1.44 23.21
CA ILE A 388 16.35 2.24 21.99
C ILE A 388 15.87 1.41 20.81
N TYR A 389 14.80 1.86 20.14
CA TYR A 389 14.32 1.25 18.93
C TYR A 389 15.10 1.71 17.70
N GLY A 390 15.48 2.99 17.64
CA GLY A 390 16.26 3.54 16.55
C GLY A 390 16.67 4.99 16.71
N TYR A 391 17.26 5.50 15.64
CA TYR A 391 17.66 6.89 15.52
C TYR A 391 17.12 7.47 14.22
N GLN A 392 16.52 8.65 14.30
CA GLN A 392 16.16 9.47 13.17
C GLN A 392 17.33 10.37 12.79
N VAL A 393 17.70 10.36 11.52
CA VAL A 393 18.73 11.23 10.96
C VAL A 393 18.05 12.35 10.19
N PHE A 394 18.45 13.57 10.46
CA PHE A 394 17.96 14.78 9.81
C PHE A 394 19.07 15.41 9.00
N ARG A 395 18.72 15.99 7.85
CA ARG A 395 19.62 16.73 6.97
C ARG A 395 18.97 18.03 6.52
N GLY A 396 19.76 19.07 6.40
CA GLY A 396 19.41 20.34 5.75
C GLY A 396 20.62 20.93 5.06
N GLU A 397 20.43 21.87 4.17
CA GLU A 397 21.50 22.72 3.66
C GLU A 397 22.01 23.67 4.73
N GLN A 398 23.18 24.26 4.55
CA GLN A 398 23.73 25.23 5.50
C GLN A 398 22.78 26.44 5.61
N GLY A 399 22.21 26.65 6.82
CA GLY A 399 21.20 27.68 7.07
C GLY A 399 19.75 27.28 6.80
N GLY A 400 19.51 26.12 6.16
CA GLY A 400 18.19 25.59 5.89
C GLY A 400 17.56 24.82 7.06
N VAL A 401 16.31 24.42 6.91
CA VAL A 401 15.57 23.60 7.86
C VAL A 401 16.06 22.15 7.84
N LEU A 402 16.23 21.54 9.01
CA LEU A 402 16.53 20.13 9.12
C LEU A 402 15.28 19.30 8.81
N VAL A 403 15.34 18.45 7.78
CA VAL A 403 14.26 17.53 7.40
C VAL A 403 14.68 16.08 7.68
N HIS A 404 13.72 15.24 8.05
CA HIS A 404 13.96 13.83 8.27
C HIS A 404 14.49 13.16 7.01
N ARG A 405 15.66 12.53 7.13
CA ARG A 405 16.37 11.90 6.00
C ARG A 405 16.31 10.39 6.03
N ALA A 406 16.51 9.79 7.20
CA ALA A 406 16.51 8.34 7.37
C ALA A 406 16.18 7.96 8.83
N SER A 407 15.76 6.70 9.01
CA SER A 407 15.70 6.06 10.32
C SER A 407 16.65 4.87 10.35
N VAL A 408 17.46 4.82 11.39
CA VAL A 408 18.50 3.79 11.62
C VAL A 408 18.09 2.96 12.82
N ARG A 409 18.24 1.63 12.77
CA ARG A 409 17.88 0.77 13.90
C ARG A 409 18.78 0.99 15.12
N GLY A 410 18.22 0.83 16.32
CA GLY A 410 18.86 1.14 17.58
C GLY A 410 20.18 0.43 17.91
N VAL A 411 20.46 -0.68 17.24
CA VAL A 411 21.76 -1.35 17.35
C VAL A 411 22.86 -0.68 16.51
N SER A 412 22.51 0.18 15.58
CA SER A 412 23.44 0.90 14.72
C SER A 412 23.50 2.36 15.11
N THR A 413 24.69 2.83 15.40
CA THR A 413 25.01 4.24 15.68
C THR A 413 25.81 4.86 14.54
N ARG A 414 25.56 4.38 13.31
CA ARG A 414 26.21 4.86 12.09
C ARG A 414 25.20 4.98 10.96
N TYR A 415 25.33 6.02 10.17
CA TYR A 415 24.56 6.23 8.94
C TYR A 415 25.48 6.75 7.83
N GLU A 416 25.22 6.30 6.60
CA GLU A 416 25.93 6.76 5.40
C GLU A 416 24.94 7.38 4.42
N ASP A 417 25.13 8.67 4.13
CA ASP A 417 24.35 9.41 3.15
C ASP A 417 25.14 9.53 1.84
N ALA A 418 24.82 8.66 0.89
CA ALA A 418 25.40 8.68 -0.46
C ALA A 418 24.65 9.63 -1.42
N ARG A 419 23.61 10.33 -0.94
CA ARG A 419 22.81 11.25 -1.75
C ARG A 419 23.16 12.69 -1.44
N VAL A 420 24.43 13.00 -1.52
CA VAL A 420 25.03 14.34 -1.36
C VAL A 420 25.76 14.74 -2.62
N LEU A 421 25.90 16.03 -2.86
CA LEU A 421 26.62 16.58 -3.98
C LEU A 421 28.00 17.08 -3.53
N GLY A 422 29.04 16.79 -4.31
CA GLY A 422 30.38 17.31 -4.07
C GLY A 422 30.39 18.85 -4.14
N GLY A 423 31.14 19.47 -3.27
CA GLY A 423 31.22 20.94 -3.16
C GLY A 423 30.12 21.58 -2.30
N GLU A 424 29.13 20.82 -1.88
CA GLU A 424 28.03 21.32 -1.04
C GLU A 424 28.28 21.11 0.44
N LYS A 425 27.63 21.94 1.26
CA LYS A 425 27.64 21.85 2.73
C LYS A 425 26.30 21.46 3.28
N TYR A 426 26.28 20.35 4.01
CA TYR A 426 25.08 19.86 4.66
C TYR A 426 25.17 19.92 6.17
N ARG A 427 24.05 20.17 6.81
CA ARG A 427 23.88 20.13 8.25
C ARG A 427 23.15 18.85 8.64
N TYR A 428 23.65 18.13 9.65
CA TYR A 428 23.05 16.88 10.14
C TYR A 428 22.78 16.95 11.64
N ALA A 429 21.68 16.30 12.05
CA ALA A 429 21.37 16.01 13.44
C ALA A 429 20.77 14.62 13.57
N VAL A 430 20.82 14.05 14.77
CA VAL A 430 20.24 12.74 15.07
C VAL A 430 19.33 12.83 16.30
N ARG A 431 18.30 11.96 16.35
CA ARG A 431 17.37 11.91 17.47
C ARG A 431 17.02 10.44 17.77
N PRO A 432 17.15 9.95 19.02
CA PRO A 432 16.75 8.60 19.38
C PRO A 432 15.24 8.51 19.51
N TYR A 433 14.71 7.32 19.32
CA TYR A 433 13.33 6.97 19.60
C TYR A 433 13.23 5.54 20.12
N ASP A 434 12.24 5.28 20.96
CA ASP A 434 11.96 3.98 21.56
C ASP A 434 10.92 3.18 20.77
N LEU A 435 10.48 2.08 21.35
CA LEU A 435 9.50 1.18 20.80
C LEU A 435 8.07 1.78 20.80
N ALA A 436 7.75 2.60 21.79
CA ALA A 436 6.47 3.33 21.90
C ALA A 436 6.36 4.48 20.92
N GLY A 437 7.48 4.90 20.32
CA GLY A 437 7.57 6.04 19.44
C GLY A 437 7.89 7.36 20.18
N ASN A 438 8.17 7.31 21.49
CA ASN A 438 8.65 8.47 22.22
C ASN A 438 10.01 8.88 21.67
N ARG A 439 10.27 10.18 21.65
CA ARG A 439 11.48 10.75 21.03
C ARG A 439 12.28 11.52 22.03
N GLY A 440 13.54 11.15 22.13
CA GLY A 440 14.49 11.91 22.89
C GLY A 440 14.83 13.26 22.27
N ALA A 441 15.68 14.03 22.95
CA ALA A 441 16.15 15.29 22.44
C ALA A 441 16.93 15.12 21.13
N MET A 442 16.78 16.07 20.23
CA MET A 442 17.60 16.13 19.01
C MET A 442 19.03 16.53 19.41
N SER A 443 20.01 15.94 18.77
CA SER A 443 21.41 16.34 18.92
C SER A 443 21.62 17.80 18.46
N GLU A 444 22.68 18.44 18.93
CA GLU A 444 23.22 19.57 18.20
C GLU A 444 23.54 19.15 16.76
N SER A 445 23.39 20.09 15.84
CA SER A 445 23.69 19.83 14.45
C SER A 445 25.17 20.08 14.13
N ILE A 446 25.70 19.19 13.27
CA ILE A 446 27.08 19.38 12.74
C ILE A 446 27.02 19.72 11.25
N VAL A 447 27.95 20.52 10.78
CA VAL A 447 28.10 20.87 9.36
C VAL A 447 29.18 20.01 8.75
N VAL A 448 28.90 19.46 7.56
CA VAL A 448 29.82 18.61 6.78
C VAL A 448 30.01 19.22 5.40
N ASP A 449 31.26 19.45 5.03
CA ASP A 449 31.66 19.87 3.69
C ASP A 449 31.94 18.61 2.86
N VAL A 450 31.21 18.42 1.78
CA VAL A 450 31.36 17.25 0.89
C VAL A 450 32.40 17.60 -0.17
N ARG A 451 33.63 17.18 0.06
CA ARG A 451 34.74 17.38 -0.86
C ARG A 451 34.84 16.30 -1.91
#